data_c3680095444b04df7352558529fa3c0b
#
_entry.id   c3680095444b04df7352558529fa3c0b
#
_cell.length_a   1.000
_cell.length_b   1.000
_cell.length_c   1.000
_cell.angle_alpha   90.00
_cell.angle_beta   90.00
_cell.angle_gamma   90.00
#
_symmetry.space_group_name_H-M   'P 1'
#
loop_
_entity.id
_entity.type
_entity.pdbx_description
1 polymer ?
#
loop_
_entity_poly.entity_id
_entity_poly.type
_entity_poly.pdbx_seq_one_letter_code
_entity_poly.pdbx_strand_id
1 'polypeptide(L)'
;MYSMDNTKKLGKLSKLAPEAAKAFWAFDQAALAEGAIPKKYKELMALCVALTTQCPYCIEIHKQAAINAGASEEEMTEAILVTAALRAGAAVTHGSHLLS
;
A
#
# COMPACT_ATOMS: atom_id res chain seq x y z
N MET A 1 5.90 -18.98 0.51
CA MET A 1 6.98 -18.28 -0.16
C MET A 1 6.39 -17.22 -1.09
N TYR A 2 7.02 -16.07 -1.17
CA TYR A 2 6.55 -14.99 -2.02
C TYR A 2 6.67 -15.37 -3.50
N SER A 3 5.59 -15.13 -4.26
CA SER A 3 5.55 -15.20 -5.71
C SER A 3 4.30 -14.45 -6.17
N MET A 4 4.42 -13.61 -7.19
CA MET A 4 3.25 -12.93 -7.74
C MET A 4 2.18 -13.91 -8.24
N ASP A 5 2.56 -15.14 -8.57
CA ASP A 5 1.60 -16.17 -8.95
C ASP A 5 0.60 -16.47 -7.84
N ASN A 6 0.96 -16.24 -6.58
CA ASN A 6 0.03 -16.44 -5.47
C ASN A 6 -1.19 -15.55 -5.55
N THR A 7 -1.10 -14.40 -6.23
CA THR A 7 -2.24 -13.49 -6.38
C THR A 7 -3.38 -14.14 -7.18
N LYS A 8 -3.08 -15.13 -7.99
CA LYS A 8 -4.10 -15.89 -8.74
C LYS A 8 -4.99 -16.69 -7.80
N LYS A 9 -4.51 -17.01 -6.61
CA LYS A 9 -5.28 -17.75 -5.60
C LYS A 9 -6.36 -16.89 -4.94
N LEU A 10 -6.33 -15.57 -5.14
CA LEU A 10 -7.34 -14.68 -4.58
C LEU A 10 -8.73 -14.96 -5.15
N GLY A 11 -8.82 -15.43 -6.39
CA GLY A 11 -10.08 -15.88 -6.97
C GLY A 11 -10.68 -17.06 -6.20
N LYS A 12 -9.84 -18.02 -5.81
CA LYS A 12 -10.27 -19.16 -5.01
C LYS A 12 -10.69 -18.73 -3.61
N LEU A 13 -9.92 -17.83 -2.99
CA LEU A 13 -10.28 -17.25 -1.69
C LEU A 13 -11.66 -16.61 -1.74
N SER A 14 -11.93 -15.85 -2.80
CA SER A 14 -13.22 -15.17 -2.96
C SER A 14 -14.37 -16.18 -3.15
N LYS A 15 -14.10 -17.32 -3.77
CA LYS A 15 -15.12 -18.38 -3.94
C LYS A 15 -15.39 -19.10 -2.64
N LEU A 16 -14.38 -19.25 -1.78
CA LEU A 16 -14.51 -19.99 -0.52
C LEU A 16 -15.19 -19.15 0.57
N ALA A 17 -15.09 -17.82 0.49
CA ALA A 17 -15.72 -16.91 1.44
C ALA A 17 -16.33 -15.73 0.68
N PRO A 18 -17.40 -15.97 -0.09
CA PRO A 18 -17.88 -14.98 -1.06
C PRO A 18 -18.40 -13.67 -0.44
N GLU A 19 -19.10 -13.75 0.68
CA GLU A 19 -19.68 -12.54 1.28
C GLU A 19 -18.61 -11.61 1.84
N ALA A 20 -17.68 -12.16 2.61
CA ALA A 20 -16.59 -11.37 3.19
C ALA A 20 -15.65 -10.84 2.12
N ALA A 21 -15.33 -11.66 1.12
CA ALA A 21 -14.46 -11.25 0.03
C ALA A 21 -15.09 -10.14 -0.80
N LYS A 22 -16.38 -10.25 -1.10
CA LYS A 22 -17.11 -9.21 -1.84
C LYS A 22 -17.08 -7.89 -1.10
N ALA A 23 -17.32 -7.92 0.21
CA ALA A 23 -17.30 -6.74 1.05
C ALA A 23 -15.91 -6.11 1.10
N PHE A 24 -14.86 -6.94 1.22
CA PHE A 24 -13.48 -6.47 1.23
C PHE A 24 -13.09 -5.80 -0.08
N TRP A 25 -13.36 -6.46 -1.22
CA TRP A 25 -12.99 -5.89 -2.51
C TRP A 25 -13.76 -4.61 -2.82
N ALA A 26 -15.03 -4.53 -2.41
CA ALA A 26 -15.83 -3.32 -2.56
C ALA A 26 -15.24 -2.17 -1.72
N PHE A 27 -14.83 -2.45 -0.49
CA PHE A 27 -14.18 -1.48 0.37
C PHE A 27 -12.86 -1.01 -0.23
N ASP A 28 -12.02 -1.94 -0.65
CA ASP A 28 -10.71 -1.65 -1.22
C ASP A 28 -10.84 -0.74 -2.44
N GLN A 29 -11.75 -1.09 -3.35
CA GLN A 29 -11.99 -0.33 -4.56
C GLN A 29 -12.49 1.09 -4.25
N ALA A 30 -13.43 1.21 -3.30
CA ALA A 30 -13.97 2.51 -2.91
C ALA A 30 -12.90 3.37 -2.23
N ALA A 31 -12.07 2.77 -1.39
CA ALA A 31 -11.02 3.49 -0.67
C ALA A 31 -9.99 4.09 -1.62
N LEU A 32 -9.65 3.36 -2.68
CA LEU A 32 -8.63 3.78 -3.64
C LEU A 32 -9.17 4.59 -4.81
N ALA A 33 -10.49 4.76 -4.90
CA ALA A 33 -11.11 5.52 -5.98
C ALA A 33 -10.81 7.02 -5.89
N GLU A 34 -10.83 7.70 -7.03
CA GLU A 34 -10.71 9.15 -7.10
C GLU A 34 -11.72 9.80 -6.17
N GLY A 35 -11.27 10.76 -5.40
CA GLY A 35 -12.11 11.48 -4.46
C GLY A 35 -11.51 12.84 -4.15
N ALA A 36 -11.65 13.31 -2.91
CA ALA A 36 -10.99 14.56 -2.47
C ALA A 36 -9.48 14.47 -2.65
N ILE A 37 -8.93 13.26 -2.51
CA ILE A 37 -7.52 13.00 -2.81
C ILE A 37 -7.48 12.34 -4.20
N PRO A 38 -6.72 12.91 -5.16
CA PRO A 38 -6.58 12.32 -6.48
C PRO A 38 -6.01 10.90 -6.42
N LYS A 39 -6.42 10.06 -7.37
CA LYS A 39 -6.01 8.66 -7.40
C LYS A 39 -4.50 8.47 -7.41
N LYS A 40 -3.76 9.31 -8.13
CA LYS A 40 -2.29 9.25 -8.14
C LYS A 40 -1.72 9.27 -6.73
N TYR A 41 -2.20 10.17 -5.90
CA TYR A 41 -1.70 10.31 -4.54
C TYR A 41 -2.18 9.18 -3.64
N LYS A 42 -3.39 8.66 -3.87
CA LYS A 42 -3.86 7.47 -3.16
C LYS A 42 -2.98 6.25 -3.44
N GLU A 43 -2.54 6.09 -4.69
CA GLU A 43 -1.63 4.99 -5.05
C GLU A 43 -0.24 5.20 -4.44
N LEU A 44 0.24 6.44 -4.37
CA LEU A 44 1.49 6.74 -3.67
C LEU A 44 1.38 6.45 -2.17
N MET A 45 0.23 6.76 -1.57
CA MET A 45 -0.04 6.42 -0.17
C MET A 45 -0.04 4.91 0.03
N ALA A 46 -0.66 4.17 -0.88
CA ALA A 46 -0.68 2.71 -0.84
C ALA A 46 0.74 2.14 -0.89
N LEU A 47 1.62 2.72 -1.72
CA LEU A 47 3.02 2.33 -1.78
C LEU A 47 3.73 2.58 -0.45
N CYS A 48 3.50 3.73 0.18
CA CYS A 48 4.09 4.03 1.48
C CYS A 48 3.68 3.00 2.53
N VAL A 49 2.39 2.64 2.56
CA VAL A 49 1.90 1.61 3.48
C VAL A 49 2.51 0.26 3.18
N ALA A 50 2.58 -0.11 1.89
CA ALA A 50 3.17 -1.38 1.45
C ALA A 50 4.64 -1.49 1.86
N LEU A 51 5.38 -0.38 1.81
CA LEU A 51 6.77 -0.36 2.24
C LEU A 51 6.89 -0.58 3.75
N THR A 52 5.94 -0.04 4.54
CA THR A 52 5.97 -0.21 5.99
C THR A 52 5.57 -1.62 6.42
N THR A 53 4.61 -2.23 5.72
CA THR A 53 4.15 -3.59 6.01
C THR A 53 5.02 -4.65 5.33
N GLN A 54 5.94 -4.23 4.46
CA GLN A 54 6.83 -5.10 3.70
C GLN A 54 6.04 -6.13 2.90
N CYS A 55 4.99 -5.66 2.20
CA CYS A 55 4.13 -6.50 1.38
C CYS A 55 4.59 -6.44 -0.09
N PRO A 56 5.33 -7.45 -0.57
CA PRO A 56 5.82 -7.41 -1.97
C PRO A 56 4.68 -7.44 -2.99
N TYR A 57 3.57 -8.11 -2.68
CA TYR A 57 2.40 -8.12 -3.57
C TYR A 57 1.82 -6.71 -3.73
N CYS A 58 1.67 -6.00 -2.63
CA CYS A 58 1.14 -4.64 -2.63
C CYS A 58 2.07 -3.69 -3.37
N ILE A 59 3.38 -3.85 -3.20
CA ILE A 59 4.38 -3.02 -3.89
C ILE A 59 4.22 -3.17 -5.40
N GLU A 60 4.17 -4.41 -5.91
CA GLU A 60 4.05 -4.64 -7.34
C GLU A 60 2.74 -4.12 -7.92
N ILE A 61 1.63 -4.41 -7.25
CA ILE A 61 0.30 -4.02 -7.71
C ILE A 61 0.17 -2.49 -7.72
N HIS A 62 0.55 -1.84 -6.63
CA HIS A 62 0.35 -0.40 -6.50
C HIS A 62 1.42 0.42 -7.21
N LYS A 63 2.61 -0.14 -7.45
CA LYS A 63 3.60 0.47 -8.33
C LYS A 63 3.01 0.66 -9.72
N GLN A 64 2.42 -0.39 -10.27
CA GLN A 64 1.83 -0.31 -11.60
C GLN A 64 0.64 0.63 -11.62
N ALA A 65 -0.20 0.58 -10.58
CA ALA A 65 -1.35 1.47 -10.46
C ALA A 65 -0.92 2.94 -10.35
N ALA A 66 0.15 3.21 -9.62
CA ALA A 66 0.70 4.57 -9.49
C ALA A 66 1.20 5.09 -10.83
N ILE A 67 1.93 4.27 -11.59
CA ILE A 67 2.42 4.61 -12.92
C ILE A 67 1.23 4.91 -13.84
N ASN A 68 0.21 4.05 -13.83
CA ASN A 68 -0.98 4.23 -14.65
C ASN A 68 -1.76 5.49 -14.28
N ALA A 69 -1.67 5.92 -13.02
CA ALA A 69 -2.32 7.15 -12.54
C ALA A 69 -1.46 8.39 -12.76
N GLY A 70 -0.30 8.25 -13.39
CA GLY A 70 0.56 9.37 -13.77
C GLY A 70 1.66 9.71 -12.78
N ALA A 71 1.96 8.84 -11.80
CA ALA A 71 3.05 9.07 -10.87
C ALA A 71 4.39 8.94 -11.58
N SER A 72 5.28 9.87 -11.31
CA SER A 72 6.64 9.86 -11.86
C SER A 72 7.57 9.05 -10.94
N GLU A 73 8.72 8.71 -11.49
CA GLU A 73 9.75 8.04 -10.70
C GLU A 73 10.25 8.93 -9.57
N GLU A 74 10.32 10.25 -9.81
CA GLU A 74 10.69 11.23 -8.78
C GLU A 74 9.65 11.25 -7.65
N GLU A 75 8.37 11.23 -8.01
CA GLU A 75 7.30 11.19 -7.00
C GLU A 75 7.36 9.92 -6.16
N MET A 76 7.61 8.77 -6.81
CA MET A 76 7.76 7.51 -6.09
C MET A 76 8.98 7.52 -5.17
N THR A 77 10.08 8.13 -5.63
CA THR A 77 11.29 8.27 -4.81
C THR A 77 11.03 9.13 -3.57
N GLU A 78 10.31 10.25 -3.73
CA GLU A 78 9.97 11.09 -2.60
C GLU A 78 9.05 10.36 -1.62
N ALA A 79 8.13 9.54 -2.12
CA ALA A 79 7.27 8.71 -1.27
C ALA A 79 8.09 7.71 -0.44
N ILE A 80 9.12 7.09 -1.05
CA ILE A 80 10.05 6.23 -0.33
C ILE A 80 10.72 6.99 0.81
N LEU A 81 11.19 8.20 0.54
CA LEU A 81 11.92 8.98 1.53
C LEU A 81 11.02 9.48 2.66
N VAL A 82 9.76 9.83 2.36
CA VAL A 82 8.78 10.17 3.39
C VAL A 82 8.54 8.96 4.29
N THR A 83 8.38 7.78 3.69
CA THR A 83 8.20 6.54 4.45
C THR A 83 9.39 6.28 5.38
N ALA A 84 10.60 6.42 4.86
CA ALA A 84 11.83 6.22 5.64
C ALA A 84 11.92 7.23 6.79
N ALA A 85 11.63 8.49 6.52
CA ALA A 85 11.68 9.55 7.53
C ALA A 85 10.71 9.29 8.67
N LEU A 86 9.49 8.86 8.36
CA LEU A 86 8.48 8.59 9.37
C LEU A 86 8.83 7.35 10.21
N ARG A 87 9.39 6.32 9.58
CA ARG A 87 9.84 5.14 10.31
C ARG A 87 11.00 5.49 11.26
N ALA A 88 11.97 6.26 10.77
CA ALA A 88 13.06 6.73 11.60
C ALA A 88 12.54 7.63 12.74
N GLY A 89 11.66 8.57 12.42
CA GLY A 89 11.06 9.44 13.40
C GLY A 89 10.28 8.71 14.48
N ALA A 90 9.55 7.66 14.09
CA ALA A 90 8.82 6.83 15.05
C ALA A 90 9.79 6.15 16.03
N ALA A 91 10.90 5.63 15.53
CA ALA A 91 11.91 4.99 16.38
C ALA A 91 12.52 5.99 17.37
N VAL A 92 12.89 7.18 16.88
CA VAL A 92 13.47 8.24 17.72
C VAL A 92 12.46 8.67 18.80
N THR A 93 11.21 8.92 18.38
CA THR A 93 10.18 9.43 19.29
C THR A 93 9.82 8.39 20.34
N HIS A 94 9.58 7.13 19.93
CA HIS A 94 9.31 6.06 20.88
C HIS A 94 10.51 5.77 21.78
N GLY A 95 11.72 5.98 21.25
CA GLY A 95 12.94 5.83 22.03
C GLY A 95 12.99 6.73 23.26
N SER A 96 12.23 7.83 23.26
CA SER A 96 12.15 8.71 24.41
C SER A 96 11.65 8.01 25.67
N HIS A 97 10.91 6.92 25.54
CA HIS A 97 10.46 6.13 26.67
C HIS A 97 11.63 5.48 27.47
N LEU A 98 12.81 5.41 26.86
CA LEU A 98 14.00 4.85 27.52
C LEU A 98 14.71 5.88 28.39
N LEU A 99 14.30 7.14 28.34
CA LEU A 99 14.94 8.22 29.08
C LEU A 99 14.08 8.61 30.29
N SER A 100 14.75 9.01 31.36
CA SER A 100 14.04 9.45 32.56
C SER A 100 13.61 10.91 32.49
#